data_233cd694f09c1c0010fd51faf0d323eb
#
_entry.id   233cd694f09c1c0010fd51faf0d323eb
#
_cell.length_a   1.000
_cell.length_b   1.000
_cell.length_c   1.000
_cell.angle_alpha   90.00
_cell.angle_beta   90.00
_cell.angle_gamma   90.00
#
_symmetry.space_group_name_H-M   'P 1'
#
loop_
_entity.id
_entity.type
_entity.pdbx_description
1 polymer ?
#
loop_
_entity_poly.entity_id
_entity_poly.type
_entity_poly.pdbx_seq_one_letter_code
_entity_poly.pdbx_strand_id
1 'polypeptide(L)'
;MSNLPYYEQKDIENIQKLRTMLKELPPFCTEYFRGIEPRTSTRTRIAYAYDLSVFFDFLKKENPVFSKMDRMDFRLEHLDQLTVTDLEEYMEYLKYRFNENNKEVINKER
;
A
#
# COMPACT_ATOMS: atom_id res chain seq x y z
N MET A 1 -19.50 21.96 -15.83
CA MET A 1 -19.89 20.74 -15.17
C MET A 1 -19.89 19.56 -16.11
N SER A 2 -19.37 18.47 -15.69
CA SER A 2 -19.19 17.29 -16.54
C SER A 2 -20.53 16.58 -16.82
N ASN A 3 -20.75 16.21 -18.08
CA ASN A 3 -21.86 15.36 -18.50
C ASN A 3 -21.41 13.90 -18.64
N LEU A 4 -20.27 13.55 -18.02
CA LEU A 4 -19.72 12.21 -18.14
C LEU A 4 -20.63 11.19 -17.43
N PRO A 5 -20.74 9.97 -17.97
CA PRO A 5 -21.44 8.90 -17.28
C PRO A 5 -20.81 8.61 -15.90
N TYR A 6 -21.60 8.05 -14.99
CA TYR A 6 -21.15 7.78 -13.63
C TYR A 6 -19.83 6.98 -13.59
N TYR A 7 -19.72 5.93 -14.41
CA TYR A 7 -18.52 5.09 -14.40
C TYR A 7 -17.26 5.84 -14.82
N GLU A 8 -17.37 6.82 -15.73
CA GLU A 8 -16.23 7.63 -16.12
C GLU A 8 -15.84 8.62 -15.03
N GLN A 9 -16.82 9.22 -14.36
CA GLN A 9 -16.57 10.08 -13.22
C GLN A 9 -15.88 9.31 -12.10
N LYS A 10 -16.35 8.09 -11.84
CA LYS A 10 -15.75 7.23 -10.82
C LYS A 10 -14.32 6.84 -11.16
N ASP A 11 -14.05 6.58 -12.43
CA ASP A 11 -12.70 6.25 -12.89
C ASP A 11 -11.74 7.43 -12.69
N ILE A 12 -12.19 8.64 -13.00
CA ILE A 12 -11.38 9.84 -12.75
C ILE A 12 -11.06 10.00 -11.26
N GLU A 13 -12.05 9.81 -10.40
CA GLU A 13 -11.87 9.86 -8.95
C GLU A 13 -10.83 8.82 -8.49
N ASN A 14 -10.93 7.61 -9.01
CA ASN A 14 -10.02 6.53 -8.67
C ASN A 14 -8.60 6.82 -9.13
N ILE A 15 -8.43 7.39 -10.31
CA ILE A 15 -7.11 7.78 -10.82
C ILE A 15 -6.49 8.83 -9.90
N GLN A 16 -7.27 9.82 -9.47
CA GLN A 16 -6.78 10.86 -8.56
C GLN A 16 -6.41 10.28 -7.21
N LYS A 17 -7.22 9.35 -6.70
CA LYS A 17 -6.93 8.65 -5.45
C LYS A 17 -5.62 7.87 -5.54
N LEU A 18 -5.44 7.13 -6.63
CA LEU A 18 -4.21 6.36 -6.85
C LEU A 18 -2.98 7.29 -6.89
N ARG A 19 -3.06 8.40 -7.60
CA ARG A 19 -1.97 9.36 -7.67
C ARG A 19 -1.59 9.88 -6.27
N THR A 20 -2.59 10.17 -5.44
CA THR A 20 -2.35 10.63 -4.08
C THR A 20 -1.64 9.56 -3.26
N MET A 21 -2.08 8.30 -3.39
CA MET A 21 -1.45 7.18 -2.68
C MET A 21 0.00 6.97 -3.12
N LEU A 22 0.27 7.07 -4.42
CA LEU A 22 1.62 6.86 -4.95
C LEU A 22 2.62 7.91 -4.47
N LYS A 23 2.17 9.13 -4.18
CA LYS A 23 3.04 10.16 -3.64
C LYS A 23 3.57 9.82 -2.25
N GLU A 24 2.88 8.95 -1.54
CA GLU A 24 3.26 8.53 -0.20
C GLU A 24 4.07 7.23 -0.17
N LEU A 25 4.26 6.62 -1.32
CA LEU A 25 5.06 5.40 -1.45
C LEU A 25 6.47 5.76 -1.91
N PRO A 26 7.46 4.88 -1.65
CA PRO A 26 8.81 5.10 -2.16
C PRO A 26 8.80 5.33 -3.68
N PRO A 27 9.69 6.20 -4.20
CA PRO A 27 9.64 6.58 -5.62
C PRO A 27 9.74 5.42 -6.61
N PHE A 28 10.44 4.32 -6.27
CA PHE A 28 10.54 3.20 -7.20
C PHE A 28 9.19 2.54 -7.48
N CYS A 29 8.20 2.74 -6.61
CA CYS A 29 6.86 2.19 -6.83
C CYS A 29 6.17 2.80 -8.05
N THR A 30 6.50 4.04 -8.39
CA THR A 30 5.92 4.69 -9.57
C THR A 30 6.22 3.90 -10.83
N GLU A 31 7.43 3.42 -10.99
CA GLU A 31 7.82 2.62 -12.16
C GLU A 31 7.08 1.29 -12.18
N TYR A 32 6.95 0.65 -11.01
CA TYR A 32 6.20 -0.58 -10.91
C TYR A 32 4.75 -0.39 -11.38
N PHE A 33 4.09 0.66 -10.91
CA PHE A 33 2.69 0.91 -11.27
C PHE A 33 2.53 1.27 -12.74
N ARG A 34 3.50 1.96 -13.33
CA ARG A 34 3.49 2.21 -14.78
C ARG A 34 3.60 0.91 -15.56
N GLY A 35 4.43 -0.02 -15.07
CA GLY A 35 4.63 -1.31 -15.74
C GLY A 35 3.39 -2.18 -15.76
N ILE A 36 2.57 -2.14 -14.72
CA ILE A 36 1.37 -2.98 -14.63
C ILE A 36 0.10 -2.28 -15.15
N GLU A 37 0.18 -0.98 -15.45
CA GLU A 37 -0.98 -0.21 -15.87
C GLU A 37 -1.75 -0.85 -17.04
N PRO A 38 -1.11 -1.30 -18.12
CA PRO A 38 -1.85 -1.87 -19.26
C PRO A 38 -2.60 -3.15 -18.95
N ARG A 39 -2.24 -3.85 -17.88
CA ARG A 39 -2.78 -5.18 -17.54
C ARG A 39 -3.71 -5.15 -16.35
N THR A 40 -3.93 -4.00 -15.74
CA THR A 40 -4.71 -3.90 -14.51
C THR A 40 -5.69 -2.74 -14.58
N SER A 41 -6.80 -2.88 -13.84
CA SER A 41 -7.72 -1.77 -13.66
C SER A 41 -7.17 -0.79 -12.63
N THR A 42 -7.70 0.43 -12.64
CA THR A 42 -7.36 1.44 -11.64
C THR A 42 -7.71 0.94 -10.23
N ARG A 43 -8.85 0.26 -10.07
CA ARG A 43 -9.25 -0.29 -8.77
C ARG A 43 -8.25 -1.32 -8.25
N THR A 44 -7.76 -2.18 -9.14
CA THR A 44 -6.75 -3.17 -8.77
C THR A 44 -5.47 -2.49 -8.32
N ARG A 45 -5.04 -1.45 -9.03
CA ARG A 45 -3.83 -0.72 -8.65
C ARG A 45 -3.99 0.00 -7.31
N ILE A 46 -5.18 0.52 -7.01
CA ILE A 46 -5.47 1.10 -5.69
C ILE A 46 -5.29 0.04 -4.59
N ALA A 47 -5.81 -1.16 -4.81
CA ALA A 47 -5.65 -2.25 -3.85
C ALA A 47 -4.17 -2.59 -3.63
N TYR A 48 -3.40 -2.68 -4.71
CA TYR A 48 -1.97 -2.94 -4.62
C TYR A 48 -1.22 -1.81 -3.89
N ALA A 49 -1.58 -0.56 -4.17
CA ALA A 49 -0.97 0.59 -3.50
C ALA A 49 -1.26 0.55 -2.00
N TYR A 50 -2.47 0.18 -1.62
CA TYR A 50 -2.83 0.02 -0.22
C TYR A 50 -1.97 -1.08 0.45
N ASP A 51 -1.87 -2.23 -0.20
CA ASP A 51 -1.10 -3.35 0.34
C ASP A 51 0.38 -2.98 0.52
N LEU A 52 0.96 -2.29 -0.46
CA LEU A 52 2.34 -1.82 -0.36
C LEU A 52 2.49 -0.79 0.76
N SER A 53 1.51 0.09 0.93
CA SER A 53 1.53 1.06 2.01
C SER A 53 1.58 0.38 3.38
N VAL A 54 0.78 -0.66 3.57
CA VAL A 54 0.79 -1.44 4.83
C VAL A 54 2.15 -2.08 5.05
N PHE A 55 2.74 -2.64 4.00
CA PHE A 55 4.04 -3.28 4.10
C PHE A 55 5.15 -2.27 4.46
N PHE A 56 5.18 -1.13 3.80
CA PHE A 56 6.18 -0.10 4.09
C PHE A 56 5.98 0.51 5.47
N ASP A 57 4.74 0.65 5.93
CA ASP A 57 4.47 1.08 7.30
C ASP A 57 5.04 0.09 8.30
N PHE A 58 4.86 -1.21 8.05
CA PHE A 58 5.43 -2.25 8.89
C PHE A 58 6.96 -2.14 8.95
N LEU A 59 7.60 -2.03 7.79
CA LEU A 59 9.05 -1.91 7.74
C LEU A 59 9.53 -0.68 8.50
N LYS A 60 8.86 0.44 8.35
CA LYS A 60 9.23 1.67 9.05
C LYS A 60 9.10 1.55 10.56
N LYS A 61 8.08 0.85 11.04
CA LYS A 61 7.83 0.70 12.47
C LYS A 61 8.68 -0.38 13.13
N GLU A 62 8.86 -1.51 12.44
CA GLU A 62 9.36 -2.72 13.08
C GLU A 62 10.75 -3.14 12.64
N ASN A 63 11.20 -2.75 11.45
CA ASN A 63 12.49 -3.20 10.95
C ASN A 63 13.59 -2.21 11.35
N PRO A 64 14.68 -2.67 12.02
CA PRO A 64 15.73 -1.77 12.50
C PRO A 64 16.42 -0.95 11.40
N VAL A 65 16.56 -1.51 10.20
CA VAL A 65 17.20 -0.80 9.09
C VAL A 65 16.28 0.28 8.54
N PHE A 66 15.02 -0.10 8.25
CA PHE A 66 14.06 0.83 7.65
C PHE A 66 13.55 1.89 8.62
N SER A 67 13.55 1.59 9.93
CA SER A 67 13.08 2.57 10.92
C SER A 67 13.94 3.82 10.96
N LYS A 68 15.19 3.73 10.53
CA LYS A 68 16.13 4.85 10.53
C LYS A 68 16.09 5.69 9.27
N MET A 69 15.34 5.24 8.25
CA MET A 69 15.27 5.93 6.96
C MET A 69 13.92 6.61 6.80
N ASP A 70 13.92 7.73 6.07
CA ASP A 70 12.68 8.29 5.59
C ASP A 70 12.07 7.33 4.57
N ARG A 71 10.75 7.21 4.57
CA ARG A 71 10.03 6.33 3.66
C ARG A 71 10.37 6.59 2.20
N MET A 72 10.56 7.85 1.84
CA MET A 72 10.90 8.25 0.47
C MET A 72 12.32 7.89 0.07
N ASP A 73 13.14 7.48 1.02
CA ASP A 73 14.52 7.03 0.77
C ASP A 73 14.62 5.50 0.63
N PHE A 74 13.53 4.78 0.78
CA PHE A 74 13.52 3.33 0.56
C PHE A 74 13.81 3.05 -0.91
N ARG A 75 14.70 2.07 -1.17
CA ARG A 75 15.10 1.66 -2.52
C ARG A 75 14.96 0.16 -2.67
N LEU A 76 14.95 -0.30 -3.91
CA LEU A 76 14.88 -1.75 -4.20
C LEU A 76 16.02 -2.51 -3.53
N GLU A 77 17.22 -1.93 -3.51
CA GLU A 77 18.39 -2.58 -2.88
C GLU A 77 18.14 -2.87 -1.41
N HIS A 78 17.39 -2.01 -0.73
CA HIS A 78 17.06 -2.23 0.68
C HIS A 78 16.14 -3.43 0.84
N LEU A 79 15.20 -3.63 -0.10
CA LEU A 79 14.29 -4.77 -0.05
C LEU A 79 15.03 -6.09 -0.26
N ASP A 80 16.11 -6.09 -1.03
CA ASP A 80 16.92 -7.29 -1.25
C ASP A 80 17.58 -7.78 0.03
N GLN A 81 17.69 -6.93 1.05
CA GLN A 81 18.30 -7.27 2.33
C GLN A 81 17.32 -7.93 3.29
N LEU A 82 16.04 -7.98 2.94
CA LEU A 82 15.03 -8.62 3.80
C LEU A 82 15.26 -10.13 3.84
N THR A 83 15.13 -10.68 5.04
CA THR A 83 15.31 -12.11 5.27
C THR A 83 13.96 -12.82 5.36
N VAL A 84 13.98 -14.14 5.33
CA VAL A 84 12.78 -14.94 5.55
C VAL A 84 12.16 -14.60 6.91
N THR A 85 12.99 -14.40 7.93
CA THR A 85 12.50 -14.04 9.27
C THR A 85 11.75 -12.70 9.22
N ASP A 86 12.27 -11.71 8.48
CA ASP A 86 11.58 -10.42 8.33
C ASP A 86 10.21 -10.59 7.70
N LEU A 87 10.09 -11.46 6.70
CA LEU A 87 8.81 -11.72 6.05
C LEU A 87 7.85 -12.48 6.96
N GLU A 88 8.35 -13.42 7.75
CA GLU A 88 7.53 -14.13 8.73
C GLU A 88 6.97 -13.16 9.77
N GLU A 89 7.78 -12.22 10.23
CA GLU A 89 7.34 -11.19 11.16
C GLU A 89 6.24 -10.33 10.55
N TYR A 90 6.36 -10.02 9.26
CA TYR A 90 5.31 -9.28 8.57
C TYR A 90 4.01 -10.06 8.50
N MET A 91 4.08 -11.36 8.23
CA MET A 91 2.88 -12.21 8.20
C MET A 91 2.19 -12.25 9.57
N GLU A 92 2.95 -12.31 10.65
CA GLU A 92 2.40 -12.26 12.00
C GLU A 92 1.76 -10.90 12.28
N TYR A 93 2.41 -9.82 11.85
CA TYR A 93 1.89 -8.47 11.99
C TYR A 93 0.53 -8.34 11.30
N LEU A 94 0.38 -8.90 10.10
CA LEU A 94 -0.88 -8.86 9.36
C LEU A 94 -1.99 -9.59 10.12
N LYS A 95 -1.68 -10.75 10.71
CA LYS A 95 -2.67 -11.50 11.51
C LYS A 95 -3.13 -10.68 12.71
N TYR A 96 -2.20 -10.08 13.42
CA TYR A 96 -2.52 -9.25 14.58
C TYR A 96 -3.40 -8.06 14.17
N ARG A 97 -3.02 -7.39 13.12
CA ARG A 97 -3.77 -6.23 12.60
C ARG A 97 -5.20 -6.62 12.20
N PHE A 98 -5.36 -7.75 11.55
CA PHE A 98 -6.66 -8.27 11.14
C PHE A 98 -7.52 -8.55 12.38
N ASN A 99 -6.97 -9.21 13.38
CA ASN A 99 -7.69 -9.55 14.61
C ASN A 99 -8.14 -8.30 15.37
N GLU A 100 -7.31 -7.29 15.45
CA GLU A 100 -7.68 -6.02 16.10
C GLU A 100 -8.82 -5.32 15.38
N ASN A 101 -8.76 -5.29 14.04
CA ASN A 101 -9.82 -4.69 13.23
C ASN A 101 -11.15 -5.44 13.41
N ASN A 102 -11.10 -6.76 13.47
CA ASN A 102 -12.29 -7.57 13.73
C ASN A 102 -12.88 -7.30 15.11
N LYS A 103 -12.04 -7.16 16.12
CA LYS A 103 -12.50 -6.83 17.47
C LYS A 103 -13.20 -5.49 17.51
N GLU A 104 -12.65 -4.49 16.82
CA GLU A 104 -13.26 -3.18 16.74
C GLU A 104 -14.63 -3.22 16.09
N VAL A 105 -14.78 -3.97 15.00
CA VAL A 105 -16.06 -4.12 14.31
C VAL A 105 -17.08 -4.78 15.24
N ILE A 106 -16.71 -5.87 15.92
CA ILE A 106 -17.58 -6.57 16.84
C ILE A 106 -18.02 -5.64 17.98
N ASN A 107 -17.10 -4.88 18.54
CA ASN A 107 -17.42 -3.96 19.63
C ASN A 107 -18.39 -2.84 19.21
N LYS A 108 -18.27 -2.36 17.97
CA LYS A 108 -19.17 -1.33 17.45
C LYS A 108 -20.58 -1.83 17.23
N GLU A 109 -20.74 -3.11 16.98
CA GLU A 109 -22.06 -3.71 16.77
C GLU A 109 -22.81 -3.98 18.07
N ARG A 110 -22.13 -3.93 19.19
CA ARG A 110 -22.74 -4.08 20.50
C ARG A 110 -23.31 -2.76 21.01
#